data_711280790fb44dbe956f6df4cf75d12c
#
_entry.id   711280790fb44dbe956f6df4cf75d12c
#
_cell.length_a   1.000
_cell.length_b   1.000
_cell.length_c   1.000
_cell.angle_alpha   90.00
_cell.angle_beta   90.00
_cell.angle_gamma   90.00
#
_symmetry.space_group_name_H-M   'P 1'
#
loop_
_entity.id
_entity.type
_entity.pdbx_description
1 polymer ?
#
loop_
_entity_poly.entity_id
_entity_poly.type
_entity_poly.pdbx_seq_one_letter_code
_entity_poly.pdbx_strand_id
1 'polypeptide(L)'
;ARRCRARGGVQGLHRPAEVLDQILIALLAGGHVLIEGVPGLGKTLLVRALAQALELNYARVQFTSDLMPSDVSGHAVYDPKTESFKSRRGPVFTHILLADEINRAPAKTQSALLEVMQERQVTIEGKSFELAPPFITLATQNPVEQEGTYPLPEAQLDRFLMHVRIGYP
;
A
#
# COMPACT_ATOMS: atom_id res chain seq x y z
N ALA A 1 0.38 -19.39 -24.08
CA ALA A 1 0.70 -18.31 -23.16
C ALA A 1 1.53 -18.89 -22.00
N ARG A 2 2.84 -18.71 -22.04
CA ARG A 2 3.78 -19.17 -21.01
C ARG A 2 3.85 -18.09 -19.90
N ARG A 3 3.40 -18.43 -18.72
CA ARG A 3 3.62 -17.62 -17.53
C ARG A 3 5.11 -17.62 -17.18
N CYS A 4 5.79 -16.50 -17.38
CA CYS A 4 7.12 -16.26 -16.81
C CYS A 4 6.97 -16.17 -15.29
N ARG A 5 7.31 -17.24 -14.58
CA ARG A 5 7.56 -17.19 -13.14
C ARG A 5 8.96 -16.60 -12.96
N ALA A 6 9.05 -15.31 -12.71
CA ALA A 6 10.27 -14.72 -12.17
C ALA A 6 10.37 -15.09 -10.68
N ARG A 7 10.86 -16.29 -10.38
CA ARG A 7 11.43 -16.61 -9.08
C ARG A 7 12.84 -16.03 -9.06
N GLY A 8 12.96 -14.78 -8.62
CA GLY A 8 14.23 -14.11 -8.43
C GLY A 8 14.20 -13.37 -7.11
N GLY A 9 14.26 -14.11 -6.00
CA GLY A 9 14.57 -13.52 -4.70
C GLY A 9 16.02 -13.06 -4.71
N VAL A 10 16.27 -11.82 -5.08
CA VAL A 10 17.58 -11.19 -4.84
C VAL A 10 17.63 -10.87 -3.34
N GLN A 11 18.23 -11.77 -2.57
CA GLN A 11 18.60 -11.54 -1.19
C GLN A 11 19.84 -10.64 -1.18
N GLY A 12 19.64 -9.33 -1.24
CA GLY A 12 20.66 -8.31 -1.12
C GLY A 12 20.10 -7.10 -0.40
N LEU A 13 20.91 -6.50 0.47
CA LEU A 13 20.66 -5.20 1.04
C LEU A 13 20.65 -4.16 -0.10
N HIS A 14 19.48 -3.60 -0.39
CA HIS A 14 19.33 -2.64 -1.48
C HIS A 14 19.72 -1.22 -1.03
N ARG A 15 20.49 -0.53 -1.87
CA ARG A 15 20.76 0.89 -1.73
C ARG A 15 19.53 1.72 -2.06
N PRO A 16 19.35 2.94 -1.52
CA PRO A 16 18.18 3.77 -1.81
C PRO A 16 17.89 3.98 -3.32
N ALA A 17 18.93 4.08 -4.15
CA ALA A 17 18.79 4.20 -5.60
C ALA A 17 18.17 2.94 -6.23
N GLU A 18 18.58 1.75 -5.80
CA GLU A 18 18.04 0.48 -6.30
C GLU A 18 16.56 0.31 -5.90
N VAL A 19 16.20 0.78 -4.70
CA VAL A 19 14.81 0.79 -4.24
C VAL A 19 13.95 1.69 -5.12
N LEU A 20 14.47 2.86 -5.50
CA LEU A 20 13.77 3.78 -6.39
C LEU A 20 13.52 3.15 -7.76
N ASP A 21 14.53 2.52 -8.35
CA ASP A 21 14.40 1.83 -9.64
C ASP A 21 13.33 0.73 -9.58
N GLN A 22 13.30 -0.05 -8.50
CA GLN A 22 12.30 -1.11 -8.31
C GLN A 22 10.88 -0.53 -8.17
N ILE A 23 10.72 0.59 -7.45
CA ILE A 23 9.43 1.28 -7.33
C ILE A 23 8.98 1.80 -8.71
N LEU A 24 9.88 2.40 -9.50
CA LEU A 24 9.58 2.87 -10.84
C LEU A 24 9.16 1.73 -11.78
N ILE A 25 9.88 0.62 -11.75
CA ILE A 25 9.54 -0.58 -12.52
C ILE A 25 8.16 -1.10 -12.12
N ALA A 26 7.87 -1.18 -10.82
CA ALA A 26 6.57 -1.63 -10.34
C ALA A 26 5.44 -0.68 -10.75
N LEU A 27 5.67 0.63 -10.72
CA LEU A 27 4.71 1.64 -11.17
C LEU A 27 4.39 1.48 -12.65
N LEU A 28 5.42 1.32 -13.49
CA LEU A 28 5.26 1.12 -14.94
C LEU A 28 4.60 -0.22 -15.28
N ALA A 29 4.88 -1.26 -14.49
CA ALA A 29 4.26 -2.58 -14.63
C ALA A 29 2.83 -2.65 -14.06
N GLY A 30 2.37 -1.59 -13.37
CA GLY A 30 1.08 -1.57 -12.69
C GLY A 30 1.00 -2.52 -11.51
N GLY A 31 2.13 -2.82 -10.86
CA GLY A 31 2.24 -3.70 -9.69
C GLY A 31 2.37 -2.93 -8.38
N HIS A 32 2.40 -3.66 -7.27
CA HIS A 32 2.58 -3.13 -5.92
C HIS A 32 3.88 -3.64 -5.33
N VAL A 33 4.42 -2.93 -4.33
CA VAL A 33 5.72 -3.25 -3.70
C VAL A 33 5.56 -3.43 -2.20
N LEU A 34 6.12 -4.51 -1.68
CA LEU A 34 6.30 -4.70 -0.25
C LEU A 34 7.75 -4.40 0.13
N ILE A 35 7.94 -3.50 1.08
CA ILE A 35 9.25 -3.06 1.56
C ILE A 35 9.45 -3.57 2.99
N GLU A 36 10.35 -4.51 3.17
CA GLU A 36 10.81 -4.94 4.49
C GLU A 36 12.04 -4.12 4.91
N GLY A 37 12.03 -3.63 6.14
CA GLY A 37 13.20 -2.96 6.69
C GLY A 37 12.88 -2.11 7.89
N VAL A 38 13.95 -1.68 8.56
CA VAL A 38 13.87 -0.92 9.80
C VAL A 38 13.19 0.43 9.57
N PRO A 39 12.37 0.91 10.53
CA PRO A 39 11.74 2.21 10.45
C PRO A 39 12.79 3.35 10.39
N GLY A 40 12.44 4.46 9.72
CA GLY A 40 13.26 5.67 9.73
C GLY A 40 14.25 5.85 8.57
N LEU A 41 14.35 4.93 7.61
CA LEU A 41 15.31 5.01 6.49
C LEU A 41 14.88 5.96 5.34
N GLY A 42 14.17 7.04 5.64
CA GLY A 42 13.80 8.03 4.62
C GLY A 42 12.80 7.53 3.56
N LYS A 43 12.18 6.37 3.76
CA LYS A 43 11.21 5.77 2.83
C LYS A 43 10.09 6.74 2.45
N THR A 44 9.52 7.42 3.45
CA THR A 44 8.46 8.42 3.24
C THR A 44 8.93 9.58 2.38
N LEU A 45 10.16 10.06 2.63
CA LEU A 45 10.74 11.18 1.86
C LEU A 45 10.98 10.77 0.40
N LEU A 46 11.52 9.58 0.18
CA LEU A 46 11.78 9.03 -1.15
C LEU A 46 10.49 8.91 -1.96
N VAL A 47 9.45 8.31 -1.36
CA VAL A 47 8.15 8.11 -2.02
C VAL A 47 7.46 9.43 -2.31
N ARG A 48 7.53 10.38 -1.38
CA ARG A 48 6.98 11.72 -1.56
C ARG A 48 7.70 12.49 -2.68
N ALA A 49 9.03 12.44 -2.72
CA ALA A 49 9.82 13.07 -3.76
C ALA A 49 9.52 12.48 -5.15
N LEU A 50 9.35 11.15 -5.21
CA LEU A 50 8.94 10.46 -6.44
C LEU A 50 7.56 10.92 -6.91
N ALA A 51 6.58 10.99 -6.03
CA ALA A 51 5.24 11.45 -6.34
C ALA A 51 5.25 12.88 -6.88
N GLN A 52 6.04 13.76 -6.26
CA GLN A 52 6.23 15.13 -6.71
C GLN A 52 6.87 15.22 -8.11
N ALA A 53 7.93 14.42 -8.34
CA ALA A 53 8.63 14.40 -9.63
C ALA A 53 7.75 13.89 -10.78
N LEU A 54 6.80 13.01 -10.49
CA LEU A 54 5.85 12.45 -11.46
C LEU A 54 4.52 13.20 -11.53
N GLU A 55 4.36 14.28 -10.76
CA GLU A 55 3.09 15.03 -10.64
C GLU A 55 1.89 14.16 -10.24
N LEU A 56 2.14 13.13 -9.42
CA LEU A 56 1.14 12.20 -8.93
C LEU A 56 0.70 12.54 -7.51
N ASN A 57 -0.58 12.27 -7.22
CA ASN A 57 -1.10 12.39 -5.87
C ASN A 57 -0.49 11.32 -4.96
N TYR A 58 -0.19 11.70 -3.74
CA TYR A 58 0.40 10.86 -2.71
C TYR A 58 -0.44 10.89 -1.43
N ALA A 59 -0.60 9.73 -0.82
CA ALA A 59 -1.16 9.59 0.51
C ALA A 59 -0.34 8.61 1.34
N ARG A 60 -0.33 8.81 2.66
CA ARG A 60 0.29 7.92 3.63
C ARG A 60 -0.73 7.48 4.67
N VAL A 61 -0.75 6.20 4.96
CA VAL A 61 -1.53 5.61 6.05
C VAL A 61 -0.58 4.85 6.96
N GLN A 62 -0.59 5.20 8.23
CA GLN A 62 0.08 4.43 9.27
C GLN A 62 -0.87 3.33 9.75
N PHE A 63 -0.48 2.08 9.61
CA PHE A 63 -1.26 0.95 10.07
C PHE A 63 -1.02 0.74 11.57
N THR A 64 -2.10 0.66 12.33
CA THR A 64 -2.12 0.50 13.79
C THR A 64 -3.14 -0.56 14.16
N SER A 65 -3.07 -1.08 15.38
CA SER A 65 -3.96 -2.15 15.86
C SER A 65 -5.45 -1.77 15.92
N ASP A 66 -5.74 -0.49 15.93
CA ASP A 66 -7.11 0.09 15.97
C ASP A 66 -7.61 0.57 14.60
N LEU A 67 -6.76 0.53 13.56
CA LEU A 67 -7.13 0.98 12.22
C LEU A 67 -8.24 0.10 11.62
N MET A 68 -9.33 0.75 11.25
CA MET A 68 -10.50 0.08 10.65
C MET A 68 -10.40 0.04 9.12
N PRO A 69 -11.02 -0.94 8.43
CA PRO A 69 -11.10 -0.95 6.96
C PRO A 69 -11.66 0.34 6.37
N SER A 70 -12.66 0.94 7.03
CA SER A 70 -13.29 2.21 6.62
C SER A 70 -12.36 3.42 6.71
N ASP A 71 -11.33 3.36 7.56
CA ASP A 71 -10.30 4.42 7.63
C ASP A 71 -9.42 4.43 6.40
N VAL A 72 -9.28 3.28 5.74
CA VAL A 72 -8.50 3.09 4.52
C VAL A 72 -9.34 3.38 3.28
N SER A 73 -10.52 2.77 3.18
CA SER A 73 -11.40 2.84 2.00
C SER A 73 -12.28 4.08 1.96
N GLY A 74 -12.64 4.59 3.13
CA GLY A 74 -13.65 5.62 3.29
C GLY A 74 -14.98 5.06 3.78
N HIS A 75 -15.90 5.96 4.11
CA HIS A 75 -17.21 5.64 4.67
C HIS A 75 -18.27 6.67 4.25
N ALA A 76 -19.53 6.34 4.46
CA ALA A 76 -20.61 7.30 4.28
C ALA A 76 -20.79 8.15 5.55
N VAL A 77 -21.01 9.44 5.35
CA VAL A 77 -21.32 10.41 6.42
C VAL A 77 -22.68 11.00 6.15
N TYR A 78 -23.54 11.02 7.16
CA TYR A 78 -24.83 11.68 7.06
C TYR A 78 -24.65 13.19 7.06
N ASP A 79 -25.20 13.87 6.05
CA ASP A 79 -25.23 15.32 5.95
C ASP A 79 -26.63 15.82 6.36
N PRO A 80 -26.76 16.46 7.56
CA PRO A 80 -28.05 16.95 8.04
C PRO A 80 -28.64 18.07 7.18
N LYS A 81 -27.82 18.80 6.41
CA LYS A 81 -28.29 19.90 5.56
C LYS A 81 -28.99 19.41 4.31
N THR A 82 -28.57 18.26 3.79
CA THR A 82 -29.14 17.67 2.59
C THR A 82 -29.98 16.43 2.89
N GLU A 83 -30.10 16.06 4.18
CA GLU A 83 -30.80 14.86 4.67
C GLU A 83 -30.39 13.60 3.90
N SER A 84 -29.10 13.49 3.54
CA SER A 84 -28.59 12.41 2.70
C SER A 84 -27.21 11.91 3.16
N PHE A 85 -26.90 10.68 2.79
CA PHE A 85 -25.56 10.11 3.01
C PHE A 85 -24.61 10.53 1.89
N LYS A 86 -23.46 11.11 2.25
CA LYS A 86 -22.37 11.44 1.35
C LYS A 86 -21.20 10.50 1.57
N SER A 87 -20.67 9.92 0.51
CA SER A 87 -19.47 9.08 0.59
C SER A 87 -18.23 9.96 0.82
N ARG A 88 -17.55 9.75 1.95
CA ARG A 88 -16.28 10.35 2.24
C ARG A 88 -15.17 9.37 1.79
N ARG A 89 -14.40 9.77 0.79
CA ARG A 89 -13.31 8.96 0.25
C ARG A 89 -12.17 8.84 1.25
N GLY A 90 -11.63 7.64 1.39
CA GLY A 90 -10.46 7.36 2.21
C GLY A 90 -9.14 7.64 1.48
N PRO A 91 -8.01 7.43 2.16
CA PRO A 91 -6.67 7.70 1.62
C PRO A 91 -6.27 6.81 0.43
N VAL A 92 -6.96 5.70 0.17
CA VAL A 92 -6.71 4.85 -1.01
C VAL A 92 -7.03 5.56 -2.33
N PHE A 93 -7.83 6.63 -2.30
CA PHE A 93 -8.13 7.43 -3.48
C PHE A 93 -6.95 8.37 -3.81
N THR A 94 -5.85 7.79 -4.22
CA THR A 94 -4.60 8.45 -4.56
C THR A 94 -3.90 7.66 -5.67
N HIS A 95 -2.80 8.20 -6.22
CA HIS A 95 -1.98 7.48 -7.20
C HIS A 95 -0.89 6.64 -6.53
N ILE A 96 -0.23 7.21 -5.52
CA ILE A 96 0.81 6.52 -4.74
C ILE A 96 0.37 6.47 -3.29
N LEU A 97 0.09 5.26 -2.79
CA LEU A 97 -0.27 5.01 -1.41
C LEU A 97 0.92 4.39 -0.66
N LEU A 98 1.41 5.04 0.38
CA LEU A 98 2.33 4.45 1.33
C LEU A 98 1.54 3.87 2.51
N ALA A 99 1.45 2.54 2.56
CA ALA A 99 0.85 1.79 3.66
C ALA A 99 1.95 1.39 4.64
N ASP A 100 2.15 2.21 5.67
CA ASP A 100 3.28 2.06 6.58
C ASP A 100 2.95 1.09 7.72
N GLU A 101 3.86 0.14 7.97
CA GLU A 101 3.73 -0.90 9.00
C GLU A 101 2.45 -1.74 8.86
N ILE A 102 2.17 -2.25 7.66
CA ILE A 102 0.93 -2.99 7.35
C ILE A 102 0.67 -4.17 8.30
N ASN A 103 1.72 -4.80 8.84
CA ASN A 103 1.63 -5.91 9.76
C ASN A 103 1.16 -5.52 11.18
N ARG A 104 1.00 -4.24 11.49
CA ARG A 104 0.44 -3.77 12.77
C ARG A 104 -1.08 -3.72 12.81
N ALA A 105 -1.73 -3.66 11.66
CA ALA A 105 -3.20 -3.63 11.62
C ALA A 105 -3.81 -5.05 11.67
N PRO A 106 -5.05 -5.18 12.15
CA PRO A 106 -5.77 -6.45 12.13
C PRO A 106 -5.90 -7.02 10.72
N ALA A 107 -5.98 -8.34 10.62
CA ALA A 107 -6.08 -9.05 9.35
C ALA A 107 -7.23 -8.54 8.45
N LYS A 108 -8.34 -8.11 9.05
CA LYS A 108 -9.49 -7.54 8.33
C LYS A 108 -9.14 -6.25 7.59
N THR A 109 -8.36 -5.38 8.22
CA THR A 109 -7.91 -4.11 7.62
C THR A 109 -6.85 -4.35 6.54
N GLN A 110 -5.92 -5.29 6.79
CA GLN A 110 -4.97 -5.73 5.77
C GLN A 110 -5.68 -6.28 4.53
N SER A 111 -6.67 -7.17 4.72
CA SER A 111 -7.44 -7.75 3.63
C SER A 111 -8.19 -6.70 2.82
N ALA A 112 -8.74 -5.67 3.46
CA ALA A 112 -9.41 -4.58 2.77
C ALA A 112 -8.46 -3.81 1.84
N LEU A 113 -7.23 -3.50 2.29
CA LEU A 113 -6.23 -2.88 1.43
C LEU A 113 -5.84 -3.79 0.26
N LEU A 114 -5.58 -5.08 0.53
CA LEU A 114 -5.17 -6.03 -0.48
C LEU A 114 -6.26 -6.27 -1.54
N GLU A 115 -7.54 -6.21 -1.16
CA GLU A 115 -8.66 -6.24 -2.10
C GLU A 115 -8.65 -5.02 -3.00
N VAL A 116 -8.50 -3.81 -2.45
CA VAL A 116 -8.39 -2.58 -3.22
C VAL A 116 -7.22 -2.62 -4.20
N MET A 117 -6.07 -3.17 -3.79
CA MET A 117 -4.91 -3.34 -4.66
C MET A 117 -5.21 -4.25 -5.86
N GLN A 118 -5.97 -5.31 -5.64
CA GLN A 118 -6.32 -6.29 -6.66
C GLN A 118 -7.41 -5.80 -7.60
N GLU A 119 -8.50 -5.29 -7.02
CA GLU A 119 -9.71 -4.90 -7.76
C GLU A 119 -9.62 -3.50 -8.35
N ARG A 120 -8.74 -2.64 -7.83
CA ARG A 120 -8.58 -1.22 -8.19
C ARG A 120 -9.88 -0.42 -8.07
N GLN A 121 -10.74 -0.85 -7.18
CA GLN A 121 -11.99 -0.20 -6.84
C GLN A 121 -12.27 -0.32 -5.35
N VAL A 122 -13.12 0.55 -4.86
CA VAL A 122 -13.56 0.60 -3.47
C VAL A 122 -15.08 0.60 -3.44
N THR A 123 -15.69 -0.22 -2.58
CA THR A 123 -17.13 -0.21 -2.35
C THR A 123 -17.44 0.50 -1.04
N ILE A 124 -18.21 1.58 -1.10
CA ILE A 124 -18.71 2.34 0.07
C ILE A 124 -20.22 2.34 0.01
N GLU A 125 -20.89 1.76 1.03
CA GLU A 125 -22.34 1.65 1.11
C GLU A 125 -22.98 1.11 -0.18
N GLY A 126 -22.45 0.04 -0.71
CA GLY A 126 -22.95 -0.63 -1.91
C GLY A 126 -22.64 0.10 -3.23
N LYS A 127 -21.98 1.24 -3.20
CA LYS A 127 -21.51 1.95 -4.40
C LYS A 127 -20.04 1.68 -4.64
N SER A 128 -19.70 1.22 -5.85
CA SER A 128 -18.33 0.99 -6.27
C SER A 128 -17.74 2.24 -6.90
N PHE A 129 -16.52 2.56 -6.52
CA PHE A 129 -15.73 3.68 -7.03
C PHE A 129 -14.42 3.15 -7.57
N GLU A 130 -14.14 3.39 -8.82
CA GLU A 130 -12.85 3.04 -9.43
C GLU A 130 -11.75 3.99 -8.97
N LEU A 131 -10.54 3.45 -8.81
CA LEU A 131 -9.34 4.24 -8.54
C LEU A 131 -8.75 4.74 -9.85
N ALA A 132 -8.38 6.02 -9.88
CA ALA A 132 -7.74 6.62 -11.05
C ALA A 132 -6.35 6.01 -11.28
N PRO A 133 -6.05 5.53 -12.50
CA PRO A 133 -4.70 5.05 -12.83
C PRO A 133 -3.72 6.23 -12.99
N PRO A 134 -2.42 6.01 -12.72
CA PRO A 134 -1.85 4.81 -12.12
C PRO A 134 -2.18 4.71 -10.62
N PHE A 135 -2.32 3.49 -10.10
CA PHE A 135 -2.45 3.24 -8.67
C PHE A 135 -1.42 2.22 -8.23
N ILE A 136 -0.54 2.63 -7.33
CA ILE A 136 0.49 1.77 -6.71
C ILE A 136 0.43 1.89 -5.19
N THR A 137 0.49 0.75 -4.52
CA THR A 137 0.68 0.66 -3.07
C THR A 137 2.11 0.25 -2.78
N LEU A 138 2.77 1.04 -1.93
CA LEU A 138 4.05 0.74 -1.31
C LEU A 138 3.76 0.39 0.14
N ALA A 139 3.71 -0.90 0.45
CA ALA A 139 3.49 -1.36 1.81
C ALA A 139 4.83 -1.55 2.51
N THR A 140 4.93 -1.14 3.78
CA THR A 140 6.10 -1.42 4.59
C THR A 140 5.76 -2.39 5.70
N GLN A 141 6.71 -3.21 6.08
CA GLN A 141 6.64 -4.02 7.29
C GLN A 141 8.00 -4.02 8.01
N ASN A 142 7.93 -4.07 9.34
CA ASN A 142 9.10 -4.19 10.18
C ASN A 142 9.24 -5.66 10.63
N PRO A 143 10.26 -6.40 10.18
CA PRO A 143 10.42 -7.81 10.53
C PRO A 143 10.87 -8.03 11.98
N VAL A 144 11.39 -7.00 12.64
CA VAL A 144 12.00 -7.12 13.98
C VAL A 144 10.96 -7.09 15.11
N GLU A 145 9.84 -6.40 14.92
CA GLU A 145 8.77 -6.33 15.90
C GLU A 145 7.81 -7.51 15.74
N GLN A 146 7.85 -8.46 16.68
CA GLN A 146 6.94 -9.61 16.72
C GLN A 146 5.73 -9.40 17.63
N GLU A 147 5.85 -8.58 18.67
CA GLU A 147 4.74 -8.27 19.57
C GLU A 147 3.77 -7.28 18.94
N GLY A 148 2.47 -7.61 19.00
CA GLY A 148 1.40 -6.75 18.46
C GLY A 148 1.36 -6.67 16.94
N THR A 149 1.94 -7.66 16.24
CA THR A 149 1.92 -7.73 14.77
C THR A 149 1.08 -8.91 14.26
N TYR A 150 0.50 -8.70 13.08
CA TYR A 150 -0.28 -9.71 12.33
C TYR A 150 0.46 -9.98 11.02
N PRO A 151 1.29 -11.04 10.94
CA PRO A 151 2.05 -11.31 9.72
C PRO A 151 1.12 -11.56 8.53
N LEU A 152 1.54 -11.07 7.37
CA LEU A 152 0.83 -11.33 6.12
C LEU A 152 0.99 -12.81 5.75
N PRO A 153 -0.11 -13.55 5.49
CA PRO A 153 -0.03 -14.89 4.94
C PRO A 153 0.70 -14.93 3.59
N GLU A 154 1.40 -16.03 3.30
CA GLU A 154 2.14 -16.17 2.03
C GLU A 154 1.25 -15.95 0.80
N ALA A 155 0.01 -16.44 0.82
CA ALA A 155 -0.95 -16.25 -0.25
C ALA A 155 -1.29 -14.77 -0.51
N GLN A 156 -1.09 -13.89 0.46
CA GLN A 156 -1.28 -12.45 0.32
C GLN A 156 -0.02 -11.73 -0.16
N LEU A 157 1.16 -12.29 0.08
CA LEU A 157 2.42 -11.76 -0.42
C LEU A 157 2.50 -11.83 -1.95
N ASP A 158 1.85 -12.81 -2.57
CA ASP A 158 1.78 -12.95 -4.04
C ASP A 158 1.07 -11.79 -4.75
N ARG A 159 0.37 -10.93 -4.02
CA ARG A 159 -0.27 -9.71 -4.56
C ARG A 159 0.72 -8.57 -4.80
N PHE A 160 1.91 -8.67 -4.22
CA PHE A 160 2.99 -7.73 -4.47
C PHE A 160 3.85 -8.22 -5.63
N LEU A 161 4.10 -7.33 -6.59
CA LEU A 161 4.99 -7.63 -7.72
C LEU A 161 6.43 -7.78 -7.28
N MET A 162 6.83 -6.98 -6.30
CA MET A 162 8.18 -6.96 -5.76
C MET A 162 8.17 -6.97 -4.23
N HIS A 163 9.15 -7.68 -3.67
CA HIS A 163 9.44 -7.69 -2.26
C HIS A 163 10.89 -7.20 -2.06
N VAL A 164 11.03 -6.01 -1.49
CA VAL A 164 12.30 -5.30 -1.35
C VAL A 164 12.75 -5.34 0.11
N ARG A 165 13.94 -5.81 0.36
CA ARG A 165 14.54 -5.80 1.70
C ARG A 165 15.56 -4.68 1.82
N ILE A 166 15.32 -3.76 2.76
CA ILE A 166 16.24 -2.67 3.07
C ILE A 166 16.87 -2.96 4.43
N GLY A 167 18.17 -3.17 4.45
CA GLY A 167 18.93 -3.33 5.69
C GLY A 167 19.73 -2.06 6.03
N TYR A 168 20.35 -2.08 7.20
CA TYR A 168 21.35 -1.07 7.54
C TYR A 168 22.60 -1.27 6.67
N PRO A 169 23.29 -0.18 6.32
CA PRO A 169 24.62 -0.25 5.71
C PRO A 169 25.64 -0.85 6.68
#